data_346eae69681114d8370b8e716aac7f66
#
_entry.id   346eae69681114d8370b8e716aac7f66
#
_cell.length_a   1.000
_cell.length_b   1.000
_cell.length_c   1.000
_cell.angle_alpha   90.00
_cell.angle_beta   90.00
_cell.angle_gamma   90.00
#
_symmetry.space_group_name_H-M   'P 1'
#
loop_
_entity.id
_entity.type
_entity.pdbx_description
1 polymer ?
#
loop_
_entity_poly.entity_id
_entity_poly.type
_entity_poly.pdbx_seq_one_letter_code
_entity_poly.pdbx_strand_id
1 'polypeptide(L)'
;MEQAAHQRMRELQDHHWWFAARRRILEGLIAELRPPGGARILEVGCGPGGNLPMLSRFGEVTGLEPDAGARRHAAASGVARVRAGSLPDGLDLPKGSFDLVCAFDVLEHVVEDMQSVAALGGMLKPGGWLCATAPAYPWMWSAHDEAHHHHRRYRRRDFEALFTAAGLKLVKSSHFNAVLLPLAVAARAVKRLMGSDSPDDSMPAPWVNRMLLGLMASERGWLRRGSLPLGLSLVVVARREA
;
A
#
# COMPACT_ATOMS: atom_id res chain seq x y z
N MET A 1 -1.97 -0.95 -15.97
CA MET A 1 -1.02 0.20 -15.84
C MET A 1 -0.12 0.23 -17.07
N GLU A 2 0.08 1.40 -17.69
CA GLU A 2 0.93 1.52 -18.88
C GLU A 2 2.40 1.21 -18.54
N GLN A 3 3.15 0.67 -19.50
CA GLN A 3 4.59 0.38 -19.32
C GLN A 3 5.39 1.60 -18.83
N ALA A 4 5.00 2.80 -19.28
CA ALA A 4 5.59 4.07 -18.85
C ALA A 4 5.38 4.33 -17.34
N ALA A 5 4.22 4.01 -16.79
CA ALA A 5 3.94 4.19 -15.35
C ALA A 5 4.77 3.21 -14.50
N HIS A 6 4.92 1.96 -14.93
CA HIS A 6 5.80 1.01 -14.25
C HIS A 6 7.28 1.42 -14.30
N GLN A 7 7.74 1.96 -15.43
CA GLN A 7 9.11 2.45 -15.53
C GLN A 7 9.34 3.64 -14.60
N ARG A 8 8.40 4.60 -14.57
CA ARG A 8 8.48 5.76 -13.69
C ARG A 8 8.41 5.36 -12.21
N MET A 9 7.57 4.39 -11.86
CA MET A 9 7.52 3.85 -10.50
C MET A 9 8.87 3.23 -10.09
N ARG A 10 9.55 2.50 -10.98
CA ARG A 10 10.90 1.95 -10.73
C ARG A 10 11.93 3.03 -10.40
N GLU A 11 11.88 4.15 -11.13
CA GLU A 11 12.80 5.27 -10.94
C GLU A 11 12.53 6.04 -9.62
N LEU A 12 11.26 6.13 -9.22
CA LEU A 12 10.84 6.94 -8.09
C LEU A 12 10.80 6.18 -6.76
N GLN A 13 10.50 4.86 -6.78
CA GLN A 13 10.18 4.09 -5.58
C GLN A 13 11.26 4.13 -4.49
N ASP A 14 12.53 4.27 -4.86
CA ASP A 14 13.63 4.25 -3.89
C ASP A 14 13.93 5.61 -3.28
N HIS A 15 13.68 6.70 -4.02
CA HIS A 15 14.15 8.03 -3.67
C HIS A 15 13.05 9.06 -3.45
N HIS A 16 11.85 8.85 -4.00
CA HIS A 16 10.75 9.79 -3.83
C HIS A 16 10.20 9.75 -2.40
N TRP A 17 10.01 10.93 -1.83
CA TRP A 17 9.60 11.13 -0.44
C TRP A 17 8.40 10.30 -0.02
N TRP A 18 7.38 10.18 -0.90
CA TRP A 18 6.15 9.50 -0.59
C TRP A 18 6.36 8.00 -0.36
N PHE A 19 7.06 7.32 -1.27
CA PHE A 19 7.37 5.90 -1.11
C PHE A 19 8.24 5.63 0.12
N ALA A 20 9.28 6.45 0.32
CA ALA A 20 10.19 6.28 1.44
C ALA A 20 9.52 6.55 2.80
N ALA A 21 8.66 7.58 2.89
CA ALA A 21 7.91 7.88 4.11
C ALA A 21 6.85 6.80 4.40
N ARG A 22 6.10 6.36 3.36
CA ARG A 22 5.13 5.27 3.48
C ARG A 22 5.78 4.00 4.03
N ARG A 23 6.94 3.60 3.48
CA ARG A 23 7.69 2.44 4.00
C ARG A 23 8.04 2.57 5.46
N ARG A 24 8.50 3.74 5.91
CA ARG A 24 8.82 3.98 7.34
C ARG A 24 7.60 3.86 8.24
N ILE A 25 6.44 4.32 7.78
CA ILE A 25 5.18 4.19 8.51
C ILE A 25 4.77 2.72 8.60
N LEU A 26 4.75 2.01 7.46
CA LEU A 26 4.37 0.60 7.38
C LEU A 26 5.32 -0.29 8.18
N GLU A 27 6.63 -0.06 8.10
CA GLU A 27 7.62 -0.74 8.94
C GLU A 27 7.32 -0.60 10.43
N GLY A 28 6.94 0.61 10.86
CA GLY A 28 6.55 0.84 12.25
C GLY A 28 5.29 0.08 12.66
N LEU A 29 4.28 0.02 11.79
CA LEU A 29 3.05 -0.71 12.04
C LEU A 29 3.28 -2.23 12.06
N ILE A 30 4.05 -2.77 11.11
CA ILE A 30 4.36 -4.19 11.03
C ILE A 30 5.19 -4.63 12.25
N ALA A 31 6.13 -3.82 12.71
CA ALA A 31 6.92 -4.11 13.91
C ALA A 31 6.04 -4.25 15.18
N GLU A 32 4.94 -3.50 15.27
CA GLU A 32 3.97 -3.62 16.38
C GLU A 32 3.20 -4.96 16.36
N LEU A 33 3.06 -5.59 15.19
CA LEU A 33 2.38 -6.89 15.05
C LEU A 33 3.23 -8.03 15.59
N ARG A 34 4.53 -7.82 15.78
CA ARG A 34 5.50 -8.79 16.26
C ARG A 34 5.41 -10.12 15.51
N PRO A 35 5.63 -10.13 14.19
CA PRO A 35 5.63 -11.37 13.43
C PRO A 35 6.60 -12.37 14.07
N PRO A 36 6.29 -13.70 14.07
CA PRO A 36 7.19 -14.69 14.63
C PRO A 36 8.53 -14.73 13.88
N GLY A 37 9.59 -15.21 14.54
CA GLY A 37 10.87 -15.43 13.86
C GLY A 37 10.69 -16.38 12.68
N GLY A 38 11.21 -15.99 11.50
CA GLY A 38 10.99 -16.73 10.26
C GLY A 38 9.56 -16.64 9.71
N ALA A 39 8.82 -15.58 10.02
CA ALA A 39 7.48 -15.37 9.50
C ALA A 39 7.43 -15.51 7.98
N ARG A 40 6.39 -16.14 7.46
CA ARG A 40 6.11 -16.17 6.02
C ARG A 40 5.24 -14.99 5.65
N ILE A 41 5.75 -14.14 4.77
CA ILE A 41 5.12 -12.88 4.39
C ILE A 41 4.74 -12.93 2.91
N LEU A 42 3.53 -12.52 2.58
CA LEU A 42 3.05 -12.35 1.22
C LEU A 42 2.81 -10.87 0.95
N GLU A 43 3.41 -10.32 -0.09
CA GLU A 43 3.00 -9.02 -0.66
C GLU A 43 2.35 -9.25 -2.01
N VAL A 44 1.09 -8.87 -2.15
CA VAL A 44 0.34 -8.94 -3.41
C VAL A 44 0.36 -7.57 -4.07
N GLY A 45 0.61 -7.54 -5.38
CA GLY A 45 0.86 -6.30 -6.11
C GLY A 45 2.18 -5.64 -5.70
N CYS A 46 3.25 -6.44 -5.58
CA CYS A 46 4.53 -5.91 -5.11
C CYS A 46 5.19 -4.92 -6.09
N GLY A 47 4.62 -4.76 -7.27
CA GLY A 47 5.15 -3.87 -8.30
C GLY A 47 6.63 -4.17 -8.62
N PRO A 48 7.46 -3.14 -8.79
CA PRO A 48 8.89 -3.32 -9.01
C PRO A 48 9.67 -3.70 -7.73
N GLY A 49 9.00 -3.99 -6.61
CA GLY A 49 9.61 -4.57 -5.42
C GLY A 49 10.07 -3.59 -4.34
N GLY A 50 9.64 -2.32 -4.40
CA GLY A 50 10.12 -1.28 -3.49
C GLY A 50 9.90 -1.54 -1.99
N ASN A 51 8.91 -2.35 -1.61
CA ASN A 51 8.67 -2.70 -0.21
C ASN A 51 9.37 -4.01 0.22
N LEU A 52 9.79 -4.85 -0.71
CA LEU A 52 10.35 -6.17 -0.42
C LEU A 52 11.55 -6.11 0.55
N PRO A 53 12.52 -5.16 0.41
CA PRO A 53 13.63 -5.05 1.37
C PRO A 53 13.18 -4.66 2.77
N MET A 54 12.11 -3.90 2.91
CA MET A 54 11.54 -3.55 4.21
C MET A 54 10.85 -4.76 4.85
N LEU A 55 10.05 -5.49 4.07
CA LEU A 55 9.34 -6.68 4.52
C LEU A 55 10.29 -7.84 4.89
N SER A 56 11.41 -8.01 4.16
CA SER A 56 12.38 -9.06 4.42
C SER A 56 13.07 -8.97 5.79
N ARG A 57 13.00 -7.82 6.44
CA ARG A 57 13.46 -7.66 7.84
C ARG A 57 12.59 -8.40 8.85
N PHE A 58 11.37 -8.76 8.46
CA PHE A 58 10.39 -9.41 9.33
C PHE A 58 10.21 -10.90 9.04
N GLY A 59 10.73 -11.41 7.92
CA GLY A 59 10.59 -12.82 7.57
C GLY A 59 10.89 -13.14 6.11
N GLU A 60 10.51 -14.34 5.68
CA GLU A 60 10.63 -14.78 4.30
C GLU A 60 9.51 -14.19 3.44
N VAL A 61 9.87 -13.42 2.43
CA VAL A 61 8.90 -12.70 1.58
C VAL A 61 8.65 -13.44 0.27
N THR A 62 7.37 -13.59 -0.05
CA THR A 62 6.89 -13.94 -1.39
C THR A 62 6.18 -12.71 -1.96
N GLY A 63 6.59 -12.24 -3.13
CA GLY A 63 5.89 -11.18 -3.87
C GLY A 63 5.06 -11.75 -5.00
N LEU A 64 3.84 -11.25 -5.20
CA LEU A 64 3.02 -11.51 -6.38
C LEU A 64 2.86 -10.24 -7.19
N GLU A 65 3.09 -10.33 -8.51
CA GLU A 65 2.96 -9.19 -9.43
C GLU A 65 2.51 -9.69 -10.82
N PRO A 66 1.42 -9.15 -11.38
CA PRO A 66 0.95 -9.55 -12.70
C PRO A 66 1.82 -9.06 -13.85
N ASP A 67 2.42 -7.85 -13.76
CA ASP A 67 3.26 -7.31 -14.84
C ASP A 67 4.62 -8.01 -14.89
N ALA A 68 4.96 -8.54 -16.06
CA ALA A 68 6.21 -9.30 -16.23
C ALA A 68 7.46 -8.43 -16.11
N GLY A 69 7.38 -7.14 -16.46
CA GLY A 69 8.50 -6.20 -16.37
C GLY A 69 8.80 -5.80 -14.93
N ALA A 70 7.76 -5.42 -14.18
CA ALA A 70 7.85 -5.11 -12.76
C ALA A 70 8.34 -6.34 -11.97
N ARG A 71 7.79 -7.51 -12.27
CA ARG A 71 8.16 -8.79 -11.65
C ARG A 71 9.64 -9.14 -11.85
N ARG A 72 10.16 -8.98 -13.07
CA ARG A 72 11.61 -9.20 -13.33
C ARG A 72 12.49 -8.26 -12.52
N HIS A 73 12.09 -6.98 -12.43
CA HIS A 73 12.83 -5.99 -11.64
C HIS A 73 12.80 -6.35 -10.15
N ALA A 74 11.63 -6.66 -9.61
CA ALA A 74 11.49 -7.07 -8.21
C ALA A 74 12.32 -8.32 -7.88
N ALA A 75 12.32 -9.32 -8.76
CA ALA A 75 13.09 -10.55 -8.59
C ALA A 75 14.62 -10.31 -8.63
N ALA A 76 15.08 -9.33 -9.41
CA ALA A 76 16.51 -9.01 -9.54
C ALA A 76 17.16 -8.55 -8.22
N SER A 77 16.36 -8.06 -7.25
CA SER A 77 16.86 -7.71 -5.93
C SER A 77 17.36 -8.90 -5.11
N GLY A 78 16.88 -10.12 -5.40
CA GLY A 78 17.22 -11.35 -4.67
C GLY A 78 16.70 -11.44 -3.24
N VAL A 79 15.98 -10.42 -2.73
CA VAL A 79 15.52 -10.38 -1.33
C VAL A 79 14.21 -11.11 -1.08
N ALA A 80 13.49 -11.48 -2.15
CA ALA A 80 12.19 -12.15 -2.07
C ALA A 80 12.00 -13.13 -3.23
N ARG A 81 11.11 -14.11 -3.04
CA ARG A 81 10.62 -14.95 -4.13
C ARG A 81 9.48 -14.23 -4.84
N VAL A 82 9.69 -13.83 -6.11
CA VAL A 82 8.66 -13.09 -6.87
C VAL A 82 8.04 -14.00 -7.93
N ARG A 83 6.71 -14.05 -7.96
CA ARG A 83 5.92 -14.89 -8.87
C ARG A 83 4.84 -14.08 -9.58
N ALA A 84 4.31 -14.64 -10.67
CA ALA A 84 3.11 -14.12 -11.31
C ALA A 84 1.91 -14.37 -10.40
N GLY A 85 1.03 -13.40 -10.31
CA GLY A 85 -0.23 -13.52 -9.58
C GLY A 85 -1.02 -12.21 -9.59
N SER A 86 -2.33 -12.32 -9.46
CA SER A 86 -3.27 -11.20 -9.46
C SER A 86 -4.45 -11.48 -8.53
N LEU A 87 -5.12 -10.44 -8.08
CA LEU A 87 -6.37 -10.51 -7.36
C LEU A 87 -7.56 -10.53 -8.33
N PRO A 88 -8.69 -11.18 -7.94
CA PRO A 88 -8.85 -12.04 -6.75
C PRO A 88 -8.36 -13.49 -6.95
N ASP A 89 -8.32 -14.02 -8.19
CA ASP A 89 -8.26 -15.45 -8.48
C ASP A 89 -6.85 -15.98 -8.79
N GLY A 90 -5.89 -15.10 -9.03
CA GLY A 90 -4.53 -15.46 -9.44
C GLY A 90 -3.56 -15.72 -8.28
N LEU A 91 -4.02 -16.09 -7.09
CA LEU A 91 -3.21 -16.41 -5.92
C LEU A 91 -2.85 -17.91 -5.90
N ASP A 92 -2.04 -18.37 -6.87
CA ASP A 92 -1.59 -19.78 -6.93
C ASP A 92 -0.52 -20.09 -5.87
N LEU A 93 -0.96 -20.05 -4.60
CA LEU A 93 -0.17 -20.31 -3.40
C LEU A 93 -1.01 -21.10 -2.38
N PRO A 94 -0.38 -21.87 -1.49
CA PRO A 94 -1.09 -22.61 -0.46
C PRO A 94 -1.87 -21.68 0.47
N LYS A 95 -3.19 -21.89 0.58
CA LYS A 95 -4.03 -21.17 1.53
C LYS A 95 -3.60 -21.44 2.98
N GLY A 96 -3.86 -20.49 3.87
CA GLY A 96 -3.56 -20.64 5.30
C GLY A 96 -2.07 -20.78 5.62
N SER A 97 -1.18 -20.23 4.82
CA SER A 97 0.25 -20.47 4.92
C SER A 97 1.11 -19.26 5.30
N PHE A 98 0.50 -18.05 5.39
CA PHE A 98 1.23 -16.83 5.67
C PHE A 98 0.90 -16.25 7.05
N ASP A 99 1.91 -15.77 7.73
CA ASP A 99 1.79 -15.09 9.02
C ASP A 99 1.38 -13.62 8.83
N LEU A 100 1.81 -13.01 7.71
CA LEU A 100 1.47 -11.65 7.31
C LEU A 100 1.18 -11.61 5.81
N VAL A 101 0.07 -10.99 5.43
CA VAL A 101 -0.28 -10.66 4.04
C VAL A 101 -0.35 -9.15 3.92
N CYS A 102 0.25 -8.61 2.88
CA CYS A 102 0.30 -7.17 2.59
C CYS A 102 -0.31 -6.89 1.21
N ALA A 103 -1.10 -5.82 1.13
CA ALA A 103 -1.62 -5.27 -0.13
C ALA A 103 -1.56 -3.73 -0.04
N PHE A 104 -0.50 -3.13 -0.57
CA PHE A 104 -0.24 -1.70 -0.42
C PHE A 104 -0.55 -0.94 -1.69
N ASP A 105 -1.67 -0.20 -1.68
CA ASP A 105 -2.22 0.54 -2.82
C ASP A 105 -2.44 -0.39 -4.03
N VAL A 106 -3.26 -1.42 -3.80
CA VAL A 106 -3.61 -2.47 -4.78
C VAL A 106 -5.11 -2.57 -4.99
N LEU A 107 -5.90 -2.49 -3.92
CA LEU A 107 -7.34 -2.77 -3.97
C LEU A 107 -8.11 -1.74 -4.81
N GLU A 108 -7.61 -0.53 -4.94
CA GLU A 108 -8.15 0.50 -5.83
C GLU A 108 -8.03 0.16 -7.31
N HIS A 109 -7.11 -0.75 -7.67
CA HIS A 109 -6.90 -1.21 -9.05
C HIS A 109 -7.74 -2.45 -9.41
N VAL A 110 -8.47 -3.03 -8.46
CA VAL A 110 -9.24 -4.26 -8.68
C VAL A 110 -10.73 -3.96 -8.60
N VAL A 111 -11.48 -4.43 -9.60
CA VAL A 111 -12.94 -4.23 -9.63
C VAL A 111 -13.61 -5.03 -8.51
N GLU A 112 -13.17 -6.27 -8.28
CA GLU A 112 -13.70 -7.21 -7.28
C GLU A 112 -12.96 -7.09 -5.94
N ASP A 113 -12.93 -5.89 -5.34
CA ASP A 113 -12.18 -5.61 -4.10
C ASP A 113 -12.64 -6.46 -2.90
N MET A 114 -13.94 -6.70 -2.74
CA MET A 114 -14.47 -7.55 -1.67
C MET A 114 -13.97 -9.00 -1.81
N GLN A 115 -14.04 -9.57 -3.01
CA GLN A 115 -13.54 -10.92 -3.27
C GLN A 115 -12.03 -10.99 -3.08
N SER A 116 -11.34 -9.93 -3.46
CA SER A 116 -9.89 -9.78 -3.28
C SER A 116 -9.49 -9.81 -1.81
N VAL A 117 -10.18 -9.06 -0.94
CA VAL A 117 -9.90 -9.09 0.51
C VAL A 117 -10.21 -10.46 1.11
N ALA A 118 -11.29 -11.13 0.66
CA ALA A 118 -11.59 -12.50 1.09
C ALA A 118 -10.49 -13.49 0.65
N ALA A 119 -9.99 -13.37 -0.58
CA ALA A 119 -8.88 -14.18 -1.09
C ALA A 119 -7.59 -13.96 -0.29
N LEU A 120 -7.24 -12.70 0.02
CA LEU A 120 -6.10 -12.34 0.87
C LEU A 120 -6.25 -12.93 2.29
N GLY A 121 -7.44 -12.84 2.88
CA GLY A 121 -7.76 -13.45 4.18
C GLY A 121 -7.58 -14.97 4.16
N GLY A 122 -7.93 -15.62 3.04
CA GLY A 122 -7.73 -17.05 2.84
C GLY A 122 -6.26 -17.51 2.82
N MET A 123 -5.32 -16.59 2.50
CA MET A 123 -3.88 -16.89 2.53
C MET A 123 -3.31 -16.91 3.95
N LEU A 124 -3.96 -16.24 4.91
CA LEU A 124 -3.49 -16.14 6.27
C LEU A 124 -3.59 -17.46 7.05
N LYS A 125 -2.60 -17.76 7.85
CA LYS A 125 -2.73 -18.73 8.95
C LYS A 125 -3.80 -18.28 9.95
N PRO A 126 -4.40 -19.19 10.74
CA PRO A 126 -5.12 -18.79 11.94
C PRO A 126 -4.24 -17.88 12.81
N GLY A 127 -4.78 -16.74 13.25
CA GLY A 127 -4.02 -15.73 13.99
C GLY A 127 -3.12 -14.82 13.14
N GLY A 128 -3.03 -15.04 11.82
CA GLY A 128 -2.23 -14.21 10.90
C GLY A 128 -2.82 -12.81 10.65
N TRP A 129 -2.01 -11.93 10.07
CA TRP A 129 -2.29 -10.51 9.90
C TRP A 129 -2.44 -10.11 8.43
N LEU A 130 -3.42 -9.28 8.12
CA LEU A 130 -3.55 -8.58 6.84
C LEU A 130 -3.30 -7.09 7.06
N CYS A 131 -2.33 -6.52 6.34
CA CYS A 131 -2.04 -5.09 6.34
C CYS A 131 -2.26 -4.53 4.94
N ALA A 132 -3.17 -3.59 4.79
CA ALA A 132 -3.49 -2.99 3.49
C ALA A 132 -3.55 -1.47 3.55
N THR A 133 -3.19 -0.83 2.44
CA THR A 133 -3.37 0.61 2.23
C THR A 133 -4.19 0.89 0.99
N ALA A 134 -4.83 2.06 0.97
CA ALA A 134 -5.56 2.56 -0.20
C ALA A 134 -5.65 4.09 -0.16
N PRO A 135 -5.88 4.77 -1.30
CA PRO A 135 -6.12 6.21 -1.36
C PRO A 135 -7.46 6.58 -0.70
N ALA A 136 -7.41 7.61 0.13
CA ALA A 136 -8.59 8.13 0.81
C ALA A 136 -9.38 9.11 -0.06
N TYR A 137 -10.66 9.28 0.30
CA TYR A 137 -11.59 10.29 -0.18
C TYR A 137 -11.93 10.23 -1.67
N PRO A 138 -13.12 9.67 -2.05
CA PRO A 138 -13.61 9.67 -3.43
C PRO A 138 -13.64 11.06 -4.08
N TRP A 139 -13.91 12.14 -3.32
CA TRP A 139 -13.92 13.51 -3.79
C TRP A 139 -12.54 14.07 -4.17
N MET A 140 -11.47 13.37 -3.76
CA MET A 140 -10.07 13.68 -4.10
C MET A 140 -9.62 13.04 -5.41
N TRP A 141 -10.54 12.51 -6.21
CA TRP A 141 -10.24 11.96 -7.54
C TRP A 141 -9.56 13.00 -8.44
N SER A 142 -8.57 12.57 -9.21
CA SER A 142 -7.75 13.45 -10.05
C SER A 142 -7.13 12.69 -11.22
N ALA A 143 -6.50 13.42 -12.15
CA ALA A 143 -5.75 12.85 -13.27
C ALA A 143 -4.67 11.82 -12.84
N HIS A 144 -4.15 11.92 -11.62
CA HIS A 144 -3.26 10.89 -11.04
C HIS A 144 -3.97 9.54 -10.96
N ASP A 145 -5.22 9.50 -10.48
CA ASP A 145 -5.99 8.26 -10.36
C ASP A 145 -6.27 7.65 -11.74
N GLU A 146 -6.56 8.49 -12.73
CA GLU A 146 -6.80 8.06 -14.12
C GLU A 146 -5.51 7.50 -14.74
N ALA A 147 -4.38 8.18 -14.57
CA ALA A 147 -3.08 7.75 -15.09
C ALA A 147 -2.63 6.41 -14.46
N HIS A 148 -3.00 6.15 -13.23
CA HIS A 148 -2.73 4.89 -12.53
C HIS A 148 -3.82 3.84 -12.72
N HIS A 149 -4.88 4.11 -13.51
CA HIS A 149 -6.02 3.21 -13.75
C HIS A 149 -6.69 2.76 -12.45
N HIS A 150 -6.85 3.67 -11.49
CA HIS A 150 -7.65 3.39 -10.31
C HIS A 150 -9.11 3.22 -10.72
N HIS A 151 -9.82 2.31 -10.07
CA HIS A 151 -11.28 2.20 -10.19
C HIS A 151 -11.97 3.05 -9.13
N ARG A 152 -11.30 3.29 -7.98
CA ARG A 152 -11.89 4.00 -6.84
C ARG A 152 -10.88 4.57 -5.86
N ARG A 153 -11.39 5.46 -5.01
CA ARG A 153 -10.81 5.86 -3.74
C ARG A 153 -11.81 5.51 -2.64
N TYR A 154 -11.34 5.30 -1.43
CA TYR A 154 -12.18 4.80 -0.36
C TYR A 154 -12.53 5.87 0.68
N ARG A 155 -13.76 5.80 1.23
CA ARG A 155 -14.02 6.31 2.56
C ARG A 155 -13.54 5.28 3.57
N ARG A 156 -13.08 5.72 4.72
CA ARG A 156 -12.56 4.81 5.75
C ARG A 156 -13.54 3.69 6.09
N ARG A 157 -14.83 4.01 6.30
CA ARG A 157 -15.88 3.01 6.62
C ARG A 157 -16.06 1.97 5.52
N ASP A 158 -16.03 2.40 4.27
CA ASP A 158 -16.22 1.49 3.13
C ASP A 158 -15.02 0.54 2.99
N PHE A 159 -13.80 1.06 3.24
CA PHE A 159 -12.59 0.26 3.25
C PHE A 159 -12.57 -0.74 4.42
N GLU A 160 -12.94 -0.33 5.63
CA GLU A 160 -13.08 -1.20 6.80
C GLU A 160 -14.10 -2.34 6.56
N ALA A 161 -15.22 -2.03 5.88
CA ALA A 161 -16.27 -2.98 5.59
C ALA A 161 -15.80 -4.18 4.75
N LEU A 162 -14.83 -3.99 3.83
CA LEU A 162 -14.26 -5.08 3.04
C LEU A 162 -13.63 -6.16 3.92
N PHE A 163 -12.92 -5.76 4.96
CA PHE A 163 -12.21 -6.69 5.86
C PHE A 163 -13.18 -7.39 6.80
N THR A 164 -14.16 -6.68 7.32
CA THR A 164 -15.19 -7.29 8.20
C THR A 164 -16.10 -8.24 7.42
N ALA A 165 -16.47 -7.91 6.19
CA ALA A 165 -17.22 -8.80 5.31
C ALA A 165 -16.44 -10.08 4.94
N ALA A 166 -15.10 -9.99 4.88
CA ALA A 166 -14.22 -11.15 4.68
C ALA A 166 -13.99 -11.97 5.96
N GLY A 167 -14.68 -11.67 7.07
CA GLY A 167 -14.54 -12.39 8.34
C GLY A 167 -13.26 -12.06 9.10
N LEU A 168 -12.59 -10.97 8.79
CA LEU A 168 -11.38 -10.54 9.48
C LEU A 168 -11.71 -9.56 10.61
N LYS A 169 -11.03 -9.70 11.73
CA LYS A 169 -11.16 -8.79 12.87
C LYS A 169 -10.29 -7.55 12.66
N LEU A 170 -10.92 -6.40 12.59
CA LEU A 170 -10.19 -5.13 12.53
C LEU A 170 -9.45 -4.88 13.84
N VAL A 171 -8.15 -4.66 13.75
CA VAL A 171 -7.31 -4.33 14.91
C VAL A 171 -6.88 -2.87 14.88
N LYS A 172 -6.62 -2.35 13.69
CA LYS A 172 -6.29 -0.96 13.48
C LYS A 172 -6.87 -0.47 12.16
N SER A 173 -7.42 0.74 12.21
CA SER A 173 -7.77 1.50 11.02
C SER A 173 -7.41 2.96 11.26
N SER A 174 -6.75 3.57 10.29
CA SER A 174 -6.30 4.96 10.40
C SER A 174 -6.17 5.59 9.03
N HIS A 175 -6.25 6.90 9.00
CA HIS A 175 -5.64 7.65 7.92
C HIS A 175 -4.14 7.81 8.18
N PHE A 176 -3.37 8.13 7.12
CA PHE A 176 -2.01 8.62 7.18
C PHE A 176 -1.77 9.62 6.04
N ASN A 177 -0.59 10.23 5.99
CA ASN A 177 -0.33 11.40 5.17
C ASN A 177 -1.29 12.56 5.52
N ALA A 178 -1.47 12.79 6.81
CA ALA A 178 -2.36 13.79 7.39
C ALA A 178 -1.72 15.18 7.36
N VAL A 179 -0.43 15.26 7.67
CA VAL A 179 0.32 16.53 7.75
C VAL A 179 0.31 17.25 6.39
N LEU A 180 0.35 16.50 5.29
CA LEU A 180 0.36 17.05 3.93
C LEU A 180 -1.04 17.23 3.35
N LEU A 181 -2.11 16.81 4.03
CA LEU A 181 -3.48 16.94 3.54
C LEU A 181 -3.88 18.38 3.18
N PRO A 182 -3.64 19.41 4.02
CA PRO A 182 -4.01 20.79 3.67
C PRO A 182 -3.30 21.27 2.40
N LEU A 183 -2.01 20.95 2.27
CA LEU A 183 -1.21 21.33 1.09
C LEU A 183 -1.74 20.63 -0.17
N ALA A 184 -2.04 19.35 -0.11
CA ALA A 184 -2.57 18.59 -1.23
C ALA A 184 -3.96 19.08 -1.66
N VAL A 185 -4.83 19.43 -0.71
CA VAL A 185 -6.15 20.01 -0.99
C VAL A 185 -6.01 21.37 -1.67
N ALA A 186 -5.14 22.25 -1.15
CA ALA A 186 -4.86 23.55 -1.74
C ALA A 186 -4.29 23.41 -3.16
N ALA A 187 -3.30 22.56 -3.37
CA ALA A 187 -2.69 22.31 -4.67
C ALA A 187 -3.73 21.82 -5.70
N ARG A 188 -4.62 20.91 -5.31
CA ARG A 188 -5.71 20.42 -6.18
C ARG A 188 -6.74 21.49 -6.49
N ALA A 189 -7.10 22.34 -5.51
CA ALA A 189 -8.00 23.46 -5.75
C ALA A 189 -7.41 24.44 -6.77
N VAL A 190 -6.13 24.78 -6.63
CA VAL A 190 -5.42 25.64 -7.59
C VAL A 190 -5.38 25.00 -8.98
N LYS A 191 -5.00 23.72 -9.09
CA LYS A 191 -4.99 23.02 -10.39
C LYS A 191 -6.34 23.04 -11.09
N ARG A 192 -7.43 22.75 -10.34
CA ARG A 192 -8.80 22.82 -10.88
C ARG A 192 -9.15 24.21 -11.39
N LEU A 193 -8.78 25.27 -10.67
CA LEU A 193 -9.01 26.66 -11.08
C LEU A 193 -8.19 27.03 -12.32
N MET A 194 -6.98 26.48 -12.48
CA MET A 194 -6.10 26.73 -13.62
C MET A 194 -6.38 25.81 -14.83
N GLY A 195 -7.32 24.87 -14.73
CA GLY A 195 -7.62 23.88 -15.77
C GLY A 195 -6.42 22.97 -16.11
N SER A 196 -5.52 22.73 -15.15
CA SER A 196 -4.32 21.91 -15.34
C SER A 196 -4.55 20.52 -14.78
N ASP A 197 -4.46 19.50 -15.64
CA ASP A 197 -4.65 18.08 -15.28
C ASP A 197 -3.33 17.28 -15.29
N SER A 198 -2.19 17.92 -15.01
CA SER A 198 -0.91 17.20 -14.98
C SER A 198 -0.79 16.29 -13.75
N PRO A 199 -0.35 15.02 -13.92
CA PRO A 199 -0.04 14.12 -12.79
C PRO A 199 1.05 14.70 -11.89
N ASP A 200 0.94 14.42 -10.57
CA ASP A 200 1.89 14.93 -9.54
C ASP A 200 3.14 14.05 -9.35
N ASP A 201 3.55 13.29 -10.35
CA ASP A 201 4.60 12.27 -10.25
C ASP A 201 6.03 12.81 -10.52
N SER A 202 6.26 14.11 -10.34
CA SER A 202 7.58 14.69 -10.53
C SER A 202 8.44 14.57 -9.28
N MET A 203 9.74 14.26 -9.45
CA MET A 203 10.71 14.29 -8.35
C MET A 203 10.91 15.74 -7.89
N PRO A 204 10.60 16.08 -6.64
CA PRO A 204 10.85 17.42 -6.12
C PRO A 204 12.34 17.71 -5.99
N ALA A 205 12.70 18.99 -5.84
CA ALA A 205 14.06 19.39 -5.49
C ALA A 205 14.55 18.61 -4.24
N PRO A 206 15.84 18.22 -4.14
CA PRO A 206 16.34 17.32 -3.09
C PRO A 206 16.03 17.78 -1.65
N TRP A 207 16.04 19.07 -1.40
CA TRP A 207 15.71 19.62 -0.08
C TRP A 207 14.21 19.52 0.23
N VAL A 208 13.32 19.75 -0.77
CA VAL A 208 11.87 19.58 -0.66
C VAL A 208 11.55 18.11 -0.42
N ASN A 209 12.16 17.21 -1.19
CA ASN A 209 11.98 15.77 -1.06
C ASN A 209 12.32 15.29 0.37
N ARG A 210 13.42 15.76 0.94
CA ARG A 210 13.82 15.45 2.33
C ARG A 210 12.85 16.02 3.36
N MET A 211 12.40 17.26 3.17
CA MET A 211 11.43 17.91 4.05
C MET A 211 10.10 17.15 4.06
N LEU A 212 9.53 16.85 2.89
CA LEU A 212 8.26 16.12 2.76
C LEU A 212 8.36 14.71 3.35
N LEU A 213 9.49 14.03 3.10
CA LEU A 213 9.79 12.73 3.71
C LEU A 213 9.78 12.83 5.24
N GLY A 214 10.47 13.79 5.81
CA GLY A 214 10.52 13.99 7.27
C GLY A 214 9.15 14.27 7.87
N LEU A 215 8.38 15.15 7.25
CA LEU A 215 7.03 15.51 7.67
C LEU A 215 6.09 14.29 7.67
N MET A 216 6.00 13.57 6.56
CA MET A 216 5.13 12.40 6.49
C MET A 216 5.62 11.26 7.38
N ALA A 217 6.92 10.98 7.43
CA ALA A 217 7.48 9.91 8.26
C ALA A 217 7.31 10.17 9.77
N SER A 218 7.15 11.42 10.21
CA SER A 218 6.88 11.76 11.61
C SER A 218 5.57 11.14 12.12
N GLU A 219 4.61 10.88 11.23
CA GLU A 219 3.33 10.26 11.57
C GLU A 219 3.49 8.82 12.10
N ARG A 220 4.63 8.15 11.83
CA ARG A 220 4.94 6.81 12.38
C ARG A 220 4.75 6.76 13.89
N GLY A 221 5.22 7.79 14.62
CA GLY A 221 5.10 7.85 16.08
C GLY A 221 3.66 7.94 16.57
N TRP A 222 2.82 8.69 15.87
CA TRP A 222 1.41 8.83 16.18
C TRP A 222 0.63 7.55 15.86
N LEU A 223 0.88 6.99 14.68
CA LEU A 223 0.22 5.77 14.22
C LEU A 223 0.53 4.54 15.10
N ARG A 224 1.68 4.50 15.73
CA ARG A 224 1.99 3.45 16.71
C ARG A 224 1.10 3.54 17.95
N ARG A 225 0.77 4.73 18.43
CA ARG A 225 0.02 4.97 19.67
C ARG A 225 -1.48 5.12 19.48
N GLY A 226 -1.93 5.50 18.30
CA GLY A 226 -3.33 5.80 18.01
C GLY A 226 -3.68 5.74 16.55
N SER A 227 -4.73 6.45 16.16
CA SER A 227 -5.17 6.61 14.79
C SER A 227 -5.36 8.09 14.46
N LEU A 228 -5.11 8.45 13.20
CA LEU A 228 -5.34 9.78 12.67
C LEU A 228 -6.75 9.84 12.06
N PRO A 229 -7.54 10.87 12.37
CA PRO A 229 -8.91 10.99 11.87
C PRO A 229 -8.99 11.40 10.40
N LEU A 230 -7.94 12.05 9.87
CA LEU A 230 -7.84 12.59 8.52
C LEU A 230 -6.47 12.26 7.92
N GLY A 231 -6.39 12.18 6.59
CA GLY A 231 -5.14 11.95 5.84
C GLY A 231 -5.45 11.47 4.43
N LEU A 232 -4.52 11.64 3.50
CA LEU A 232 -4.68 11.34 2.08
C LEU A 232 -4.78 9.85 1.75
N SER A 233 -4.34 9.00 2.67
CA SER A 233 -4.30 7.56 2.52
C SER A 233 -4.91 6.87 3.73
N LEU A 234 -5.38 5.64 3.54
CA LEU A 234 -5.91 4.75 4.55
C LEU A 234 -4.94 3.61 4.82
N VAL A 235 -4.88 3.16 6.05
CA VAL A 235 -4.25 1.89 6.43
C VAL A 235 -5.20 1.10 7.31
N VAL A 236 -5.33 -0.17 7.01
CA VAL A 236 -6.07 -1.16 7.81
C VAL A 236 -5.11 -2.29 8.18
N VAL A 237 -5.15 -2.68 9.45
CA VAL A 237 -4.56 -3.91 9.95
C VAL A 237 -5.70 -4.75 10.52
N ALA A 238 -5.86 -5.93 9.96
CA ALA A 238 -6.87 -6.89 10.37
C ALA A 238 -6.22 -8.24 10.72
N ARG A 239 -6.90 -9.07 11.47
CA ARG A 239 -6.42 -10.37 11.93
C ARG A 239 -7.41 -11.46 11.54
N ARG A 240 -6.90 -12.59 11.06
CA ARG A 240 -7.70 -13.82 10.97
C ARG A 240 -7.81 -14.42 12.36
N GLU A 241 -9.02 -14.61 12.85
CA GLU A 241 -9.22 -15.31 14.12
C GLU A 241 -8.78 -16.77 14.04
N ALA A 242 -8.49 -17.37 15.21
CA ALA A 242 -7.99 -18.75 15.29
C ALA A 242 -9.08 -19.78 14.95
#